data_a07d178235e5faac74b4c84d6d9973b6
#
_entry.id   a07d178235e5faac74b4c84d6d9973b6
#
_cell.length_a   1.000
_cell.length_b   1.000
_cell.length_c   1.000
_cell.angle_alpha   90.00
_cell.angle_beta   90.00
_cell.angle_gamma   90.00
#
_symmetry.space_group_name_H-M   'P 1'
#
loop_
_entity.id
_entity.type
_entity.pdbx_description
1 polymer ?
#
loop_
_entity_poly.entity_id
_entity_poly.type
_entity_poly.pdbx_seq_one_letter_code
_entity_poly.pdbx_strand_id
1 'polypeptide(L)' 'MGKFYGTKILNGEINSRTGAAWVIDDVPKLWRNATAMWLSQNSEA' A
#
# COMPACT_ATOMS: atom_id res chain seq x y z
N MET A 1 3.17 -8.98 5.08
CA MET A 1 3.12 -8.41 3.72
C MET A 1 2.74 -6.94 3.69
N GLY A 2 2.49 -6.37 4.85
CA GLY A 2 2.17 -4.94 4.91
C GLY A 2 3.25 -4.05 4.32
N LYS A 3 4.52 -4.39 4.57
CA LYS A 3 5.64 -3.61 4.06
C LYS A 3 5.73 -3.63 2.54
N PHE A 4 5.45 -4.78 1.94
CA PHE A 4 5.54 -4.92 0.48
C PHE A 4 4.58 -3.96 -0.22
N TYR A 5 3.31 -4.03 0.13
CA TYR A 5 2.30 -3.17 -0.47
C TYR A 5 2.39 -1.74 0.05
N GLY A 6 2.70 -1.59 1.34
CA GLY A 6 2.81 -0.28 1.95
C GLY A 6 3.90 0.56 1.30
N THR A 7 5.04 -0.06 0.98
CA THR A 7 6.13 0.64 0.32
C THR A 7 5.71 1.15 -1.05
N LYS A 8 4.94 0.34 -1.79
CA LYS A 8 4.44 0.77 -3.10
C LYS A 8 3.54 2.00 -2.98
N ILE A 9 2.64 1.97 -2.00
CA ILE A 9 1.72 3.08 -1.77
C ILE A 9 2.50 4.32 -1.33
N LEU A 10 3.40 4.15 -0.39
CA LEU A 10 4.17 5.26 0.16
C LEU A 10 5.03 5.95 -0.90
N ASN A 11 5.58 5.18 -1.82
CA ASN A 11 6.45 5.69 -2.88
C ASN A 11 5.66 6.18 -4.09
N GLY A 12 4.35 6.03 -4.10
CA GLY A 12 3.53 6.47 -5.23
C GLY A 12 3.77 5.65 -6.49
N GLU A 13 4.13 4.37 -6.33
CA GLU A 13 4.38 3.52 -7.49
C GLU A 13 3.10 3.28 -8.28
N ILE A 14 3.26 3.08 -9.57
CA ILE A 14 2.13 2.83 -10.45
C ILE A 14 1.77 1.35 -10.42
N ASN A 15 0.49 1.07 -10.22
CA ASN A 15 -0.04 -0.29 -10.31
C ASN A 15 -0.32 -0.58 -11.78
N SER A 16 0.43 -1.53 -12.35
CA SER A 16 0.32 -1.83 -13.77
C SER A 16 -1.06 -2.37 -14.16
N ARG A 17 -1.81 -2.90 -13.19
CA ARG A 17 -3.15 -3.41 -13.48
C ARG A 17 -4.18 -2.30 -13.67
N THR A 18 -4.00 -1.18 -12.97
CA THR A 18 -4.96 -0.08 -13.03
C THR A 18 -4.44 1.12 -13.80
N GLY A 19 -3.13 1.21 -13.97
CA GLY A 19 -2.50 2.35 -14.62
C GLY A 19 -2.40 3.58 -13.74
N ALA A 20 -2.78 3.46 -12.48
CA ALA A 20 -2.73 4.56 -11.51
C ALA A 20 -1.86 4.17 -10.32
N ALA A 21 -1.56 5.14 -9.48
CA ALA A 21 -0.77 4.87 -8.28
C ALA A 21 -1.48 3.88 -7.37
N TRP A 22 -0.69 3.06 -6.67
CA TRP A 22 -1.23 2.10 -5.71
C TRP A 22 -2.03 2.81 -4.63
N VAL A 23 -3.20 2.25 -4.32
CA VAL A 23 -4.03 2.69 -3.20
C VAL A 23 -4.34 1.48 -2.33
N ILE A 24 -4.83 1.75 -1.12
CA ILE A 24 -5.11 0.66 -0.17
C ILE A 24 -6.13 -0.35 -0.73
N ASP A 25 -7.06 0.11 -1.53
CA ASP A 25 -8.07 -0.77 -2.13
C ASP A 25 -7.48 -1.73 -3.16
N ASP A 26 -6.28 -1.44 -3.67
CA ASP A 26 -5.59 -2.33 -4.60
C ASP A 26 -4.94 -3.51 -3.89
N VAL A 27 -4.81 -3.43 -2.57
CA VAL A 27 -4.19 -4.48 -1.76
C VAL A 27 -5.22 -5.59 -1.52
N PRO A 28 -4.83 -6.87 -1.69
CA PRO A 28 -5.74 -7.96 -1.38
C PRO A 28 -6.34 -7.81 0.02
N LYS A 29 -7.61 -8.13 0.16
CA LYS A 29 -8.33 -7.95 1.41
C LYS A 29 -7.60 -8.56 2.60
N LEU A 30 -6.98 -9.72 2.38
CA LEU A 30 -6.25 -10.44 3.41
C LEU A 30 -5.11 -9.61 4.00
N TRP A 31 -4.45 -8.79 3.18
CA TRP A 31 -3.28 -8.00 3.59
C TRP A 31 -3.59 -6.53 3.85
N ARG A 32 -4.82 -6.12 3.62
CA ARG A 32 -5.19 -4.70 3.68
C ARG A 32 -4.99 -4.10 5.06
N ASN A 33 -5.40 -4.82 6.09
CA ASN A 33 -5.24 -4.37 7.47
C ASN A 33 -3.76 -4.22 7.85
N ALA A 34 -2.96 -5.23 7.52
CA ALA A 34 -1.53 -5.19 7.81
C ALA A 34 -0.86 -4.04 7.07
N THR A 35 -1.27 -3.79 5.84
CA THR A 35 -0.73 -2.68 5.04
C THR A 35 -1.08 -1.33 5.67
N ALA A 36 -2.33 -1.18 6.08
CA ALA A 36 -2.77 0.07 6.72
C ALA A 36 -2.00 0.32 8.02
N MET A 37 -1.79 -0.71 8.81
CA MET A 37 -1.02 -0.60 10.04
C MET A 37 0.43 -0.24 9.76
N TRP A 38 1.02 -0.87 8.77
CA TRP A 38 2.40 -0.57 8.39
C TRP A 38 2.53 0.89 7.95
N LEU A 39 1.61 1.35 7.13
CA LEU A 39 1.62 2.74 6.66
C LEU A 39 1.48 3.73 7.82
N SER A 40 0.61 3.41 8.77
CA SER A 40 0.42 4.25 9.95
C SER A 40 1.71 4.37 10.77
N GLN A 41 2.48 3.30 10.84
CA GLN A 41 3.72 3.29 11.62
C GLN A 41 4.91 3.88 10.88
N ASN A 42 4.87 3.90 9.55
CA ASN A 42 6.02 4.29 8.74
C ASN A 42 5.82 5.58 7.95
N SER A 43 4.62 6.16 7.95
CA SER A 43 4.41 7.42 7.27
C SER A 43 4.86 8.56 8.17
N GLU A 44 5.57 9.50 7.58
CA GLU A 44 5.94 10.73 8.28
C GLU A 44 4.73 11.63 8.33
N ALA A 45 4.25 11.87 9.49
CA ALA A 45 3.08 12.72 9.65
C ALA A 45 3.43 14.19 9.47
#